data_9d200121f9dbe38901d09727ab11140a
#
_entry.id   9d200121f9dbe38901d09727ab11140a
#
_cell.length_a   1.000
_cell.length_b   1.000
_cell.length_c   1.000
_cell.angle_alpha   90.00
_cell.angle_beta   90.00
_cell.angle_gamma   90.00
#
_symmetry.space_group_name_H-M   'P 1'
#
loop_
_entity.id
_entity.type
_entity.pdbx_description
1 polymer ?
#
loop_
_entity_poly.entity_id
_entity_poly.type
_entity_poly.pdbx_seq_one_letter_code
_entity_poly.pdbx_strand_id
1 'polypeptide(L)'
;MAKSKAVAAVRYFEERLKAKNVSISKIILFGSQARGNASSESDVDIVVISRDFGKKDIYKRLELIKDAEIATIKKFLIPLDIIMMTPEEFKSDSSLVSEYAKQGTVLTAA
;
A
#
# COMPACT_ATOMS: atom_id res chain seq x y z
N MET A 1 0.53 -19.94 -0.09
CA MET A 1 0.10 -19.30 -1.34
C MET A 1 0.59 -17.87 -1.41
N ALA A 2 1.04 -17.44 -2.59
CA ALA A 2 1.63 -16.11 -2.75
C ALA A 2 0.68 -14.99 -2.31
N LYS A 3 -0.60 -15.07 -2.69
CA LYS A 3 -1.58 -14.04 -2.34
C LYS A 3 -1.79 -13.95 -0.83
N SER A 4 -1.78 -15.08 -0.13
CA SER A 4 -1.93 -15.10 1.32
C SER A 4 -0.76 -14.39 2.03
N LYS A 5 0.46 -14.60 1.52
CA LYS A 5 1.63 -13.94 2.08
C LYS A 5 1.58 -12.45 1.82
N ALA A 6 1.16 -12.05 0.61
CA ALA A 6 1.03 -10.64 0.28
C ALA A 6 -0.01 -9.95 1.17
N VAL A 7 -1.16 -10.58 1.38
CA VAL A 7 -2.20 -10.03 2.23
C VAL A 7 -1.71 -9.90 3.67
N ALA A 8 -1.01 -10.91 4.18
CA ALA A 8 -0.46 -10.86 5.53
C ALA A 8 0.54 -9.72 5.69
N ALA A 9 1.40 -9.52 4.67
CA ALA A 9 2.38 -8.44 4.69
C ALA A 9 1.67 -7.07 4.72
N VAL A 10 0.64 -6.89 3.90
CA VAL A 10 -0.08 -5.62 3.84
C VAL A 10 -0.81 -5.35 5.16
N ARG A 11 -1.39 -6.36 5.78
CA ARG A 11 -2.07 -6.19 7.07
C ARG A 11 -1.08 -5.81 8.17
N TYR A 12 0.10 -6.41 8.17
CA TYR A 12 1.15 -6.04 9.11
C TYR A 12 1.59 -4.58 8.89
N PHE A 13 1.77 -4.20 7.63
CA PHE A 13 2.12 -2.84 7.26
C PHE A 13 1.06 -1.85 7.77
N GLU A 14 -0.21 -2.18 7.57
CA GLU A 14 -1.32 -1.36 8.07
C GLU A 14 -1.26 -1.20 9.58
N GLU A 15 -1.04 -2.29 10.31
CA GLU A 15 -0.95 -2.25 11.76
C GLU A 15 0.18 -1.34 12.24
N ARG A 16 1.33 -1.42 11.55
CA ARG A 16 2.47 -0.59 11.89
C ARG A 16 2.18 0.90 11.63
N LEU A 17 1.48 1.20 10.53
CA LEU A 17 1.08 2.58 10.24
C LEU A 17 0.12 3.11 11.32
N LYS A 18 -0.86 2.31 11.70
CA LYS A 18 -1.81 2.71 12.74
C LYS A 18 -1.11 2.93 14.09
N ALA A 19 -0.10 2.15 14.39
CA ALA A 19 0.68 2.32 15.61
C ALA A 19 1.43 3.66 15.63
N LYS A 20 1.69 4.23 14.46
CA LYS A 20 2.30 5.55 14.31
C LYS A 20 1.26 6.66 14.15
N ASN A 21 -0.01 6.35 14.38
CA ASN A 21 -1.13 7.28 14.26
C ASN A 21 -1.33 7.82 12.84
N VAL A 22 -0.95 7.02 11.83
CA VAL A 22 -1.27 7.36 10.44
C VAL A 22 -2.67 6.88 10.15
N SER A 23 -3.52 7.79 9.69
CA SER A 23 -4.90 7.48 9.35
C SER A 23 -4.95 6.82 7.98
N ILE A 24 -5.59 5.66 7.89
CA ILE A 24 -5.68 4.90 6.64
C ILE A 24 -7.11 4.93 6.15
N SER A 25 -7.34 5.51 4.98
CA SER A 25 -8.65 5.46 4.34
C SER A 25 -8.85 4.13 3.62
N LYS A 26 -7.82 3.72 2.88
CA LYS A 26 -7.93 2.52 2.06
C LYS A 26 -6.53 2.03 1.70
N ILE A 27 -6.36 0.71 1.60
CA ILE A 27 -5.17 0.11 1.01
C ILE A 27 -5.65 -0.84 -0.08
N ILE A 28 -5.10 -0.68 -1.27
CA ILE A 28 -5.48 -1.48 -2.43
C ILE A 28 -4.28 -2.28 -2.90
N LEU A 29 -4.44 -3.60 -2.96
CA LEU A 29 -3.45 -4.49 -3.54
C LEU A 29 -3.72 -4.60 -5.03
N PHE A 30 -2.71 -4.36 -5.85
CA PHE A 30 -2.86 -4.44 -7.30
C PHE A 30 -1.65 -5.16 -7.90
N GLY A 31 -1.57 -5.19 -9.24
CA GLY A 31 -0.48 -5.85 -9.91
C GLY A 31 -0.60 -7.37 -9.89
N SER A 32 0.51 -8.07 -10.04
CA SER A 32 0.51 -9.53 -10.19
C SER A 32 0.04 -10.25 -8.93
N GLN A 33 0.31 -9.71 -7.75
CA GLN A 33 -0.14 -10.32 -6.49
C GLN A 33 -1.67 -10.30 -6.39
N ALA A 34 -2.31 -9.21 -6.82
CA ALA A 34 -3.77 -9.12 -6.80
C ALA A 34 -4.39 -10.13 -7.77
N ARG A 35 -3.75 -10.36 -8.91
CA ARG A 35 -4.24 -11.32 -9.90
C ARG A 35 -4.00 -12.77 -9.50
N GLY A 36 -3.16 -13.00 -8.49
CA GLY A 36 -2.89 -14.36 -8.02
C GLY A 36 -1.96 -15.17 -8.91
N ASN A 37 -1.29 -14.53 -9.87
CA ASN A 37 -0.39 -15.23 -10.77
C ASN A 37 1.09 -14.91 -10.53
N ALA A 38 1.39 -14.25 -9.41
CA ALA A 38 2.76 -13.93 -9.04
C ALA A 38 3.38 -15.05 -8.24
N SER A 39 4.73 -15.15 -8.29
CA SER A 39 5.46 -16.02 -7.37
C SER A 39 5.42 -15.41 -5.98
N SER A 40 5.79 -16.19 -4.96
CA SER A 40 5.82 -15.71 -3.58
C SER A 40 6.91 -14.65 -3.37
N GLU A 41 7.83 -14.50 -4.31
CA GLU A 41 8.94 -13.55 -4.21
C GLU A 41 8.71 -12.28 -5.03
N SER A 42 7.58 -12.20 -5.73
CA SER A 42 7.26 -11.01 -6.52
C SER A 42 6.95 -9.84 -5.60
N ASP A 43 7.25 -8.63 -6.08
CA ASP A 43 6.93 -7.41 -5.36
C ASP A 43 5.45 -7.33 -5.05
N VAL A 44 5.14 -6.72 -3.93
CA VAL A 44 3.76 -6.45 -3.53
C VAL A 44 3.47 -4.99 -3.87
N ASP A 45 2.57 -4.78 -4.82
CA ASP A 45 2.20 -3.45 -5.30
C ASP A 45 0.95 -2.98 -4.57
N ILE A 46 1.05 -1.88 -3.83
CA ILE A 46 -0.10 -1.35 -3.09
C ILE A 46 -0.22 0.16 -3.26
N VAL A 47 -1.46 0.64 -3.19
CA VAL A 47 -1.75 2.05 -3.04
C VAL A 47 -2.25 2.26 -1.63
N VAL A 48 -1.63 3.18 -0.90
CA VAL A 48 -2.07 3.57 0.44
C VAL A 48 -2.72 4.94 0.31
N ILE A 49 -3.97 5.02 0.71
CA ILE A 49 -4.74 6.25 0.63
C ILE A 49 -4.91 6.78 2.04
N SER A 50 -4.39 7.98 2.30
CA SER A 50 -4.45 8.59 3.63
C SER A 50 -4.56 10.11 3.50
N ARG A 51 -5.44 10.68 4.31
CA ARG A 51 -5.54 12.14 4.41
C ARG A 51 -4.26 12.75 5.00
N ASP A 52 -3.48 11.96 5.73
CA ASP A 52 -2.26 12.44 6.34
C ASP A 52 -1.16 12.75 5.32
N PHE A 53 -1.34 12.33 4.07
CA PHE A 53 -0.44 12.70 3.00
C PHE A 53 -0.72 14.08 2.42
N GLY A 54 -1.80 14.71 2.85
CA GLY A 54 -2.20 16.03 2.35
C GLY A 54 -1.16 17.09 2.65
N LYS A 55 -0.93 17.98 1.68
CA LYS A 55 0.02 19.10 1.79
C LYS A 55 1.45 18.65 2.05
N LYS A 56 1.78 17.41 1.68
CA LYS A 56 3.13 16.87 1.85
C LYS A 56 3.69 16.44 0.50
N ASP A 57 4.97 16.72 0.28
CA ASP A 57 5.68 16.23 -0.89
C ASP A 57 6.03 14.74 -0.68
N ILE A 58 6.62 14.12 -1.70
CA ILE A 58 6.94 12.69 -1.66
C ILE A 58 7.87 12.35 -0.49
N TYR A 59 8.80 13.22 -0.16
CA TYR A 59 9.76 12.96 0.91
C TYR A 59 9.08 12.95 2.26
N LYS A 60 8.17 13.88 2.51
CA LYS A 60 7.43 13.95 3.76
C LYS A 60 6.45 12.79 3.90
N ARG A 61 5.84 12.38 2.79
CA ARG A 61 4.97 11.20 2.79
C ARG A 61 5.76 9.94 3.12
N LEU A 62 6.95 9.82 2.54
CA LEU A 62 7.82 8.69 2.80
C LEU A 62 8.23 8.63 4.28
N GLU A 63 8.48 9.78 4.90
CA GLU A 63 8.81 9.83 6.33
C GLU A 63 7.71 9.20 7.19
N LEU A 64 6.45 9.34 6.79
CA LEU A 64 5.35 8.77 7.56
C LEU A 64 5.31 7.26 7.49
N ILE A 65 5.76 6.67 6.38
CA ILE A 65 5.58 5.22 6.15
C ILE A 65 6.87 4.41 6.26
N LYS A 66 8.03 5.05 6.27
CA LYS A 66 9.30 4.32 6.09
C LYS A 66 9.55 3.27 7.18
N ASP A 67 9.24 3.58 8.44
CA ASP A 67 9.48 2.61 9.51
C ASP A 67 8.58 1.38 9.36
N ALA A 68 7.32 1.60 8.98
CA ALA A 68 6.40 0.51 8.73
C ALA A 68 6.84 -0.32 7.52
N GLU A 69 7.32 0.34 6.49
CA GLU A 69 7.81 -0.34 5.29
C GLU A 69 9.01 -1.22 5.62
N ILE A 70 10.00 -0.66 6.31
CA ILE A 70 11.20 -1.41 6.68
C ILE A 70 10.84 -2.60 7.55
N ALA A 71 9.99 -2.41 8.54
CA ALA A 71 9.58 -3.50 9.44
C ALA A 71 8.89 -4.62 8.67
N THR A 72 8.05 -4.26 7.70
CA THR A 72 7.30 -5.24 6.92
C THR A 72 8.23 -6.03 6.00
N ILE A 73 9.15 -5.34 5.32
CA ILE A 73 10.10 -6.00 4.43
C ILE A 73 10.99 -6.96 5.23
N LYS A 74 11.44 -6.55 6.40
CA LYS A 74 12.27 -7.42 7.25
C LYS A 74 11.52 -8.67 7.70
N LYS A 75 10.24 -8.52 8.02
CA LYS A 75 9.45 -9.64 8.52
C LYS A 75 9.07 -10.63 7.43
N PHE A 76 8.68 -10.14 6.27
CA PHE A 76 8.14 -11.00 5.21
C PHE A 76 9.12 -11.28 4.08
N LEU A 77 10.22 -10.53 4.01
CA LEU A 77 11.25 -10.70 3.00
C LEU A 77 10.71 -10.57 1.57
N ILE A 78 9.74 -9.67 1.40
CA ILE A 78 9.17 -9.34 0.10
C ILE A 78 9.26 -7.83 -0.07
N PRO A 79 9.74 -7.35 -1.23
CA PRO A 79 9.73 -5.90 -1.48
C PRO A 79 8.31 -5.36 -1.58
N LEU A 80 8.12 -4.16 -1.06
CA LEU A 80 6.86 -3.43 -1.19
C LEU A 80 7.05 -2.28 -2.16
N ASP A 81 6.15 -2.18 -3.12
CA ASP A 81 6.09 -1.05 -4.04
C ASP A 81 4.86 -0.23 -3.63
N ILE A 82 5.09 0.90 -2.97
CA ILE A 82 4.04 1.64 -2.30
C ILE A 82 3.80 2.96 -3.01
N ILE A 83 2.56 3.19 -3.41
CA ILE A 83 2.12 4.46 -3.96
C ILE A 83 1.27 5.14 -2.89
N MET A 84 1.59 6.38 -2.57
CA MET A 84 0.93 7.14 -1.52
C MET A 84 0.06 8.23 -2.13
N MET A 85 -1.22 8.22 -1.80
CA MET A 85 -2.19 9.19 -2.34
C MET A 85 -3.12 9.70 -1.25
N THR A 86 -3.56 10.95 -1.40
CA THR A 86 -4.69 11.42 -0.60
C THR A 86 -5.98 10.91 -1.22
N PRO A 87 -7.09 10.90 -0.47
CA PRO A 87 -8.40 10.54 -1.05
C PRO A 87 -8.76 11.39 -2.27
N GLU A 88 -8.44 12.69 -2.23
CA GLU A 88 -8.72 13.60 -3.34
C GLU A 88 -7.88 13.24 -4.57
N GLU A 89 -6.60 12.96 -4.38
CA GLU A 89 -5.72 12.56 -5.47
C GLU A 89 -6.22 11.28 -6.13
N PHE A 90 -6.62 10.31 -5.33
CA PHE A 90 -7.10 9.04 -5.85
C PHE A 90 -8.38 9.21 -6.67
N LYS A 91 -9.30 10.05 -6.20
CA LYS A 91 -10.57 10.29 -6.89
C LYS A 91 -10.38 11.01 -8.21
N SER A 92 -9.47 11.99 -8.25
CA SER A 92 -9.31 12.85 -9.42
C SER A 92 -8.24 12.38 -10.39
N ASP A 93 -7.42 11.42 -9.98
CA ASP A 93 -6.31 10.95 -10.80
C ASP A 93 -6.83 10.01 -11.89
N SER A 94 -6.54 10.35 -13.15
CA SER A 94 -6.90 9.51 -14.30
C SER A 94 -5.68 8.78 -14.86
N SER A 95 -4.57 8.73 -14.12
CA SER A 95 -3.36 8.04 -14.57
C SER A 95 -3.56 6.54 -14.68
N LEU A 96 -2.61 5.87 -15.34
CA LEU A 96 -2.62 4.40 -15.40
C LEU A 96 -2.54 3.77 -14.03
N VAL A 97 -1.80 4.39 -13.10
CA VAL A 97 -1.70 3.90 -11.73
C VAL A 97 -3.08 3.85 -11.08
N SER A 98 -3.84 4.93 -11.20
CA SER A 98 -5.18 5.02 -10.64
C SER A 98 -6.11 3.97 -11.28
N GLU A 99 -6.00 3.78 -12.59
CA GLU A 99 -6.80 2.78 -13.29
C GLU A 99 -6.49 1.37 -12.81
N TYR A 100 -5.21 1.03 -12.67
CA TYR A 100 -4.81 -0.28 -12.17
C TYR A 100 -5.25 -0.47 -10.72
N ALA A 101 -5.15 0.56 -9.90
CA ALA A 101 -5.55 0.48 -8.50
C ALA A 101 -7.04 0.23 -8.35
N LYS A 102 -7.86 0.83 -9.21
CA LYS A 102 -9.30 0.64 -9.18
C LYS A 102 -9.70 -0.80 -9.51
N GLN A 103 -8.85 -1.51 -10.24
CA GLN A 103 -9.07 -2.92 -10.58
C GLN A 103 -8.48 -3.87 -9.52
N GLY A 104 -7.79 -3.32 -8.52
CA GLY A 104 -7.16 -4.12 -7.49
C GLY A 104 -8.13 -4.56 -6.40
N THR A 105 -7.57 -5.26 -5.42
CA THR A 105 -8.32 -5.76 -4.29
C THR A 105 -8.18 -4.79 -3.12
N VAL A 106 -9.31 -4.29 -2.62
CA VAL A 106 -9.31 -3.44 -1.43
C VAL A 106 -9.11 -4.32 -0.22
N LEU A 107 -8.02 -4.12 0.52
CA LEU A 107 -7.71 -4.92 1.70
C LEU A 107 -8.14 -4.23 2.99
N THR A 108 -8.19 -2.91 2.98
CA THR A 108 -8.59 -2.12 4.15
C THR A 108 -9.38 -0.91 3.67
N ALA A 109 -10.50 -0.64 4.33
CA ALA A 109 -11.28 0.57 4.16
C ALA A 109 -11.72 1.03 5.53
N ALA A 110 -11.42 2.28 5.84
CA ALA A 110 -11.85 2.86 7.11
C ALA A 110 -13.30 3.31 7.04
#